data_c8ac55905a5865164929b1705e3c890c
#
_entry.id   c8ac55905a5865164929b1705e3c890c
#
_cell.length_a   1.000
_cell.length_b   1.000
_cell.length_c   1.000
_cell.angle_alpha   90.00
_cell.angle_beta   90.00
_cell.angle_gamma   90.00
#
_symmetry.space_group_name_H-M   'P 1'
#
loop_
_entity.id
_entity.type
_entity.pdbx_description
1 polymer ?
#
loop_
_entity_poly.entity_id
_entity_poly.type
_entity_poly.pdbx_seq_one_letter_code
_entity_poly.pdbx_strand_id
1 'polypeptide(L)'
;MAGAGESHGPAVTTIVFGMPPGLYVRAADIQRFLDRRRPGSNRHGTPRREDDTVVLLSGLYQEDIDALTAGPALHVAAGEDLSATSGYAAGYTTGEPIAAIVLSTAKKSADYAQFAGSTGEVRPGHTDLVKHYKSRGFVDPRGGGRSSYRSTISDVIGGALARLFLAERFGTVVLSSICQVGELKASRTLAQRVEAAAGAAGRLDASAVAAIEAELAGAEIHSIDGDFAVAAGDLIKATRIDGDSLGAAVEVVAVNVPPLAGDPLYQSLKVRIMGSLGGLNAVQGVEIGAGFEVVARRGSENNDPLRQSGYQSNSHGGLIGGITTGMPLVFRVGFKPTSTITRPQQSVRKNLEEIEFQLRKGRHDPCVGVRAGVTLESRVAIELLNAVLMHAASRVTPDDFRLFP
;
A
#
# COMPACT_ATOMS: atom_id res chain seq x y z
N MET A 1 12.16 -6.43 -4.25
CA MET A 1 10.90 -6.76 -4.92
C MET A 1 10.86 -6.12 -6.29
N ALA A 2 10.31 -6.80 -7.29
CA ALA A 2 10.04 -6.27 -8.63
C ALA A 2 8.59 -6.56 -9.02
N GLY A 3 7.97 -5.65 -9.79
CA GLY A 3 6.62 -5.84 -10.29
C GLY A 3 6.49 -5.36 -11.73
N ALA A 4 5.72 -6.07 -12.55
CA ALA A 4 5.46 -5.75 -13.96
C ALA A 4 3.97 -5.91 -14.29
N GLY A 5 3.52 -5.27 -15.36
CA GLY A 5 2.16 -5.31 -15.86
C GLY A 5 1.49 -3.94 -15.88
N GLU A 6 0.69 -3.70 -16.92
CA GLU A 6 -0.12 -2.49 -17.11
C GLU A 6 -1.55 -2.72 -16.62
N SER A 7 -2.27 -1.61 -16.39
CA SER A 7 -3.65 -1.63 -15.88
C SER A 7 -4.60 -2.50 -16.71
N HIS A 8 -4.41 -2.53 -18.03
CA HIS A 8 -5.22 -3.32 -18.98
C HIS A 8 -4.37 -4.39 -19.69
N GLY A 9 -3.19 -4.68 -19.19
CA GLY A 9 -2.39 -5.86 -19.60
C GLY A 9 -3.06 -7.17 -19.20
N PRO A 10 -2.53 -8.32 -19.61
CA PRO A 10 -3.10 -9.63 -19.25
C PRO A 10 -3.01 -9.94 -17.76
N ALA A 11 -1.95 -9.48 -17.10
CA ALA A 11 -1.70 -9.76 -15.68
C ALA A 11 -0.81 -8.68 -15.04
N VAL A 12 -0.74 -8.72 -13.71
CA VAL A 12 0.33 -8.10 -12.92
C VAL A 12 1.17 -9.23 -12.32
N THR A 13 2.48 -9.20 -12.58
CA THR A 13 3.44 -10.16 -12.05
C THR A 13 4.28 -9.50 -10.97
N THR A 14 4.58 -10.24 -9.92
CA THR A 14 5.40 -9.78 -8.78
C THR A 14 6.46 -10.82 -8.47
N ILE A 15 7.69 -10.37 -8.21
CA ILE A 15 8.78 -11.21 -7.72
C ILE A 15 9.31 -10.58 -6.43
N VAL A 16 9.33 -11.34 -5.35
CA VAL A 16 9.84 -10.94 -4.04
C VAL A 16 11.12 -11.70 -3.76
N PHE A 17 12.20 -10.97 -3.46
CA PHE A 17 13.51 -11.50 -3.14
C PHE A 17 13.80 -11.33 -1.64
N GLY A 18 14.63 -12.20 -1.08
CA GLY A 18 15.20 -12.04 0.25
C GLY A 18 14.23 -12.33 1.41
N MET A 19 13.15 -13.08 1.15
CA MET A 19 12.35 -13.61 2.25
C MET A 19 13.15 -14.71 2.96
N PRO A 20 13.31 -14.63 4.30
CA PRO A 20 13.96 -15.69 5.03
C PRO A 20 13.22 -17.04 4.86
N PRO A 21 13.93 -18.18 4.86
CA PRO A 21 13.30 -19.49 4.82
C PRO A 21 12.52 -19.79 6.10
N GLY A 22 11.50 -20.68 5.99
CA GLY A 22 10.75 -21.20 7.12
C GLY A 22 9.56 -20.37 7.59
N LEU A 23 9.13 -19.33 6.84
CA LEU A 23 7.85 -18.67 7.07
C LEU A 23 6.73 -19.47 6.40
N TYR A 24 5.71 -19.87 7.15
CA TYR A 24 4.52 -20.50 6.58
C TYR A 24 3.61 -19.45 5.92
N VAL A 25 3.29 -19.63 4.65
CA VAL A 25 2.50 -18.70 3.84
C VAL A 25 1.34 -19.45 3.19
N ARG A 26 0.13 -18.93 3.31
CA ARG A 26 -1.03 -19.37 2.53
C ARG A 26 -1.40 -18.31 1.52
N ALA A 27 -1.79 -18.72 0.31
CA ALA A 27 -2.30 -17.78 -0.70
C ALA A 27 -3.49 -16.97 -0.15
N ALA A 28 -4.34 -17.58 0.67
CA ALA A 28 -5.47 -16.91 1.35
C ALA A 28 -5.02 -15.78 2.28
N ASP A 29 -3.85 -15.89 2.93
CA ASP A 29 -3.32 -14.83 3.80
C ASP A 29 -2.89 -13.60 3.00
N ILE A 30 -2.38 -13.78 1.79
CA ILE A 30 -2.08 -12.68 0.86
C ILE A 30 -3.38 -12.12 0.27
N GLN A 31 -4.32 -13.00 -0.09
CA GLN A 31 -5.59 -12.62 -0.71
C GLN A 31 -6.39 -11.65 0.16
N ARG A 32 -6.47 -11.87 1.47
CA ARG A 32 -7.18 -10.96 2.37
C ARG A 32 -6.70 -9.50 2.32
N PHE A 33 -5.40 -9.26 2.04
CA PHE A 33 -4.87 -7.92 1.85
C PHE A 33 -5.20 -7.39 0.45
N LEU A 34 -5.16 -8.23 -0.57
CA LEU A 34 -5.58 -7.86 -1.92
C LEU A 34 -7.07 -7.53 -1.97
N ASP A 35 -7.91 -8.22 -1.20
CA ASP A 35 -9.33 -7.94 -1.08
C ASP A 35 -9.62 -6.53 -0.54
N ARG A 36 -8.81 -6.02 0.37
CA ARG A 36 -8.89 -4.63 0.84
C ARG A 36 -8.46 -3.61 -0.22
N ARG A 37 -7.53 -3.98 -1.10
CA ARG A 37 -7.03 -3.13 -2.19
C ARG A 37 -7.92 -3.12 -3.43
N ARG A 38 -8.56 -4.23 -3.75
CA ARG A 38 -9.22 -4.46 -5.04
C ARG A 38 -10.28 -3.40 -5.36
N PRO A 39 -10.54 -3.11 -6.66
CA PRO A 39 -11.64 -2.26 -7.06
C PRO A 39 -12.98 -2.85 -6.60
N GLY A 40 -13.86 -2.00 -6.06
CA GLY A 40 -15.17 -2.44 -5.58
C GLY A 40 -15.17 -3.06 -4.17
N SER A 41 -14.06 -3.00 -3.45
CA SER A 41 -13.99 -3.40 -2.04
C SER A 41 -14.79 -2.47 -1.12
N ASN A 42 -15.01 -1.21 -1.55
CA ASN A 42 -15.80 -0.23 -0.82
C ASN A 42 -16.77 0.48 -1.77
N ARG A 43 -17.99 0.76 -1.29
CA ARG A 43 -19.06 1.45 -2.06
C ARG A 43 -18.75 2.89 -2.46
N HIS A 44 -17.83 3.54 -1.76
CA HIS A 44 -17.36 4.90 -2.03
C HIS A 44 -16.17 4.95 -2.99
N GLY A 45 -15.64 3.78 -3.40
CA GLY A 45 -14.59 3.65 -4.40
C GLY A 45 -15.12 3.57 -5.83
N THR A 46 -14.28 3.07 -6.73
CA THR A 46 -14.63 2.86 -8.13
C THR A 46 -15.73 1.79 -8.29
N PRO A 47 -16.67 1.96 -9.23
CA PRO A 47 -17.68 0.93 -9.55
C PRO A 47 -17.10 -0.30 -10.29
N ARG A 48 -15.81 -0.30 -10.64
CA ARG A 48 -15.13 -1.47 -11.19
C ARG A 48 -15.10 -2.57 -10.15
N ARG A 49 -15.29 -3.82 -10.57
CA ARG A 49 -15.12 -5.01 -9.72
C ARG A 49 -14.12 -5.94 -10.38
N GLU A 50 -13.17 -6.42 -9.60
CA GLU A 50 -12.16 -7.39 -10.01
C GLU A 50 -11.73 -8.16 -8.76
N ASP A 51 -11.58 -9.47 -8.86
CA ASP A 51 -11.26 -10.29 -7.67
C ASP A 51 -9.79 -10.23 -7.31
N ASP A 52 -8.91 -9.87 -8.26
CA ASP A 52 -7.45 -9.78 -8.05
C ASP A 52 -6.89 -11.04 -7.37
N THR A 53 -7.34 -12.21 -7.83
CA THR A 53 -6.93 -13.51 -7.26
C THR A 53 -5.43 -13.73 -7.45
N VAL A 54 -4.72 -13.95 -6.35
CA VAL A 54 -3.29 -14.23 -6.36
C VAL A 54 -3.01 -15.70 -6.64
N VAL A 55 -2.04 -15.96 -7.50
CA VAL A 55 -1.49 -17.29 -7.75
C VAL A 55 0.01 -17.24 -7.44
N LEU A 56 0.47 -18.10 -6.53
CA LEU A 56 1.88 -18.25 -6.15
C LEU A 56 2.53 -19.31 -7.00
N LEU A 57 3.68 -19.01 -7.61
CA LEU A 57 4.30 -19.81 -8.65
C LEU A 57 5.64 -20.42 -8.24
N SER A 58 6.33 -19.86 -7.23
CA SER A 58 7.66 -20.32 -6.81
C SER A 58 8.00 -19.85 -5.38
N GLY A 59 9.10 -20.33 -4.85
CA GLY A 59 9.70 -19.91 -3.59
C GLY A 59 9.04 -20.51 -2.35
N LEU A 60 8.18 -21.52 -2.51
CA LEU A 60 7.52 -22.24 -1.43
C LEU A 60 7.86 -23.73 -1.45
N TYR A 61 8.00 -24.30 -0.28
CA TYR A 61 8.19 -25.72 -0.03
C TYR A 61 6.94 -26.31 0.64
N GLN A 62 6.53 -27.48 0.20
CA GLN A 62 5.47 -28.27 0.80
C GLN A 62 6.05 -29.63 1.23
N GLU A 63 5.61 -30.13 2.38
CA GLU A 63 6.05 -31.45 2.88
C GLU A 63 5.35 -32.63 2.17
N ASP A 64 4.24 -32.37 1.51
CA ASP A 64 3.52 -33.37 0.72
C ASP A 64 4.30 -33.70 -0.56
N ILE A 65 4.85 -34.91 -0.60
CA ILE A 65 5.67 -35.41 -1.72
C ILE A 65 4.85 -35.46 -3.01
N ASP A 66 3.57 -35.80 -2.95
CA ASP A 66 2.71 -35.87 -4.13
C ASP A 66 2.47 -34.47 -4.71
N ALA A 67 2.25 -33.46 -3.87
CA ALA A 67 2.15 -32.08 -4.29
C ALA A 67 3.48 -31.55 -4.86
N LEU A 68 4.62 -31.93 -4.29
CA LEU A 68 5.96 -31.58 -4.79
C LEU A 68 6.24 -32.19 -6.17
N THR A 69 5.86 -33.45 -6.38
CA THR A 69 6.13 -34.17 -7.63
C THR A 69 5.15 -33.80 -8.74
N ALA A 70 3.88 -33.52 -8.40
CA ALA A 70 2.88 -33.06 -9.35
C ALA A 70 3.12 -31.63 -9.82
N GLY A 71 3.75 -30.82 -8.96
CA GLY A 71 3.92 -29.37 -9.18
C GLY A 71 2.59 -28.61 -9.26
N PRO A 72 2.60 -27.30 -9.15
CA PRO A 72 1.41 -26.52 -9.40
C PRO A 72 1.11 -26.50 -10.90
N ALA A 73 -0.07 -26.93 -11.30
CA ALA A 73 -0.52 -26.76 -12.67
C ALA A 73 -1.05 -25.34 -12.88
N LEU A 74 -0.41 -24.56 -13.72
CA LEU A 74 -0.89 -23.26 -14.16
C LEU A 74 -1.43 -23.39 -15.59
N HIS A 75 -2.74 -23.22 -15.75
CA HIS A 75 -3.36 -23.08 -17.06
C HIS A 75 -3.63 -21.61 -17.32
N VAL A 76 -2.91 -20.99 -18.24
CA VAL A 76 -3.20 -19.65 -18.75
C VAL A 76 -3.79 -19.82 -20.15
N ALA A 77 -5.10 -19.64 -20.28
CA ALA A 77 -5.75 -19.61 -21.59
C ALA A 77 -5.40 -18.31 -22.31
N ALA A 78 -4.95 -18.40 -23.56
CA ALA A 78 -4.80 -17.27 -24.44
C ALA A 78 -6.15 -17.01 -25.14
N GLY A 79 -6.87 -15.96 -24.74
CA GLY A 79 -8.19 -15.65 -25.28
C GLY A 79 -8.97 -14.68 -24.41
N GLU A 80 -10.28 -14.60 -24.61
CA GLU A 80 -11.15 -13.71 -23.82
C GLU A 80 -11.32 -14.18 -22.37
N ASP A 81 -11.17 -15.48 -22.11
CA ASP A 81 -11.27 -16.11 -20.78
C ASP A 81 -9.88 -16.49 -20.25
N LEU A 82 -9.23 -15.56 -19.55
CA LEU A 82 -8.01 -15.84 -18.81
C LEU A 82 -8.37 -16.47 -17.46
N SER A 83 -7.96 -17.72 -17.25
CA SER A 83 -8.11 -18.38 -15.95
C SER A 83 -6.76 -18.92 -15.45
N ALA A 84 -6.43 -18.65 -14.20
CA ALA A 84 -5.37 -19.36 -13.48
C ALA A 84 -6.03 -20.40 -12.60
N THR A 85 -5.73 -21.67 -12.81
CA THR A 85 -6.44 -22.77 -12.14
C THR A 85 -5.69 -23.35 -10.97
N SER A 86 -4.38 -23.19 -10.86
CA SER A 86 -3.62 -23.63 -9.71
C SER A 86 -2.31 -22.89 -9.49
N GLY A 87 -1.81 -23.01 -8.30
CA GLY A 87 -0.55 -22.50 -7.80
C GLY A 87 -0.34 -23.09 -6.41
N TYR A 88 0.66 -22.64 -5.68
CA TYR A 88 0.82 -23.05 -4.29
C TYR A 88 -0.34 -22.49 -3.45
N ALA A 89 -1.15 -23.35 -2.85
CA ALA A 89 -2.17 -22.93 -1.90
C ALA A 89 -1.55 -22.49 -0.58
N ALA A 90 -0.47 -23.19 -0.15
CA ALA A 90 0.31 -22.88 1.04
C ALA A 90 1.70 -23.51 0.95
N GLY A 91 2.62 -23.11 1.81
CA GLY A 91 3.94 -23.70 1.95
C GLY A 91 4.87 -22.83 2.80
N TYR A 92 6.05 -23.36 3.10
CA TYR A 92 7.12 -22.63 3.79
C TYR A 92 8.01 -21.90 2.78
N THR A 93 8.39 -20.67 3.06
CA THR A 93 9.37 -19.95 2.23
C THR A 93 10.70 -20.71 2.22
N THR A 94 11.38 -20.73 1.06
CA THR A 94 12.63 -21.46 0.86
C THR A 94 13.88 -20.59 0.92
N GLY A 95 13.72 -19.25 0.94
CA GLY A 95 14.80 -18.30 0.69
C GLY A 95 14.95 -17.91 -0.78
N GLU A 96 14.42 -18.74 -1.68
CA GLU A 96 14.39 -18.46 -3.12
C GLU A 96 13.33 -17.40 -3.48
N PRO A 97 13.43 -16.76 -4.67
CA PRO A 97 12.46 -15.76 -5.09
C PRO A 97 11.03 -16.30 -5.15
N ILE A 98 10.10 -15.57 -4.50
CA ILE A 98 8.67 -15.87 -4.56
C ILE A 98 8.08 -15.12 -5.74
N ALA A 99 7.60 -15.85 -6.74
CA ALA A 99 6.88 -15.31 -7.88
C ALA A 99 5.37 -15.44 -7.67
N ALA A 100 4.63 -14.38 -8.02
CA ALA A 100 3.18 -14.34 -7.95
C ALA A 100 2.60 -13.65 -9.19
N ILE A 101 1.41 -14.07 -9.61
CA ILE A 101 0.66 -13.47 -10.71
C ILE A 101 -0.78 -13.18 -10.30
N VAL A 102 -1.32 -12.05 -10.77
CA VAL A 102 -2.74 -11.70 -10.67
C VAL A 102 -3.25 -11.40 -12.06
N LEU A 103 -4.19 -12.19 -12.56
CA LEU A 103 -4.78 -12.01 -13.89
C LEU A 103 -5.74 -10.83 -13.93
N SER A 104 -5.83 -10.17 -15.10
CA SER A 104 -6.75 -9.06 -15.33
C SER A 104 -8.01 -9.57 -16.01
N THR A 105 -9.11 -9.70 -15.25
CA THR A 105 -10.36 -10.33 -15.70
C THR A 105 -11.45 -9.36 -16.16
N ALA A 106 -11.44 -8.12 -15.65
CA ALA A 106 -12.53 -7.15 -15.88
C ALA A 106 -12.05 -5.89 -16.62
N LYS A 107 -11.64 -6.02 -17.88
CA LYS A 107 -11.11 -4.91 -18.72
C LYS A 107 -12.19 -4.37 -19.64
N LYS A 108 -12.36 -3.02 -19.68
CA LYS A 108 -13.14 -2.30 -20.66
C LYS A 108 -12.23 -1.36 -21.46
N SER A 109 -11.39 -1.93 -22.32
CA SER A 109 -10.36 -1.19 -23.06
C SER A 109 -10.92 -0.16 -24.02
N ALA A 110 -12.14 -0.36 -24.56
CA ALA A 110 -12.82 0.59 -25.44
C ALA A 110 -13.12 1.94 -24.77
N ASP A 111 -13.27 1.98 -23.42
CA ASP A 111 -13.50 3.23 -22.68
C ASP A 111 -12.30 4.22 -22.79
N TYR A 112 -11.15 3.77 -23.27
CA TYR A 112 -9.91 4.55 -23.38
C TYR A 112 -9.60 5.00 -24.81
N ALA A 113 -10.49 4.79 -25.78
CA ALA A 113 -10.28 5.20 -27.17
C ALA A 113 -10.04 6.73 -27.30
N GLN A 114 -10.66 7.55 -26.42
CA GLN A 114 -10.48 8.99 -26.34
C GLN A 114 -9.00 9.41 -26.15
N PHE A 115 -8.20 8.58 -25.52
CA PHE A 115 -6.79 8.84 -25.17
C PHE A 115 -5.80 8.20 -26.13
N ALA A 116 -6.27 7.46 -27.13
CA ALA A 116 -5.41 6.69 -28.02
C ALA A 116 -4.80 7.56 -29.15
N GLY A 117 -3.68 7.08 -29.70
CA GLY A 117 -3.00 7.69 -30.85
C GLY A 117 -2.27 8.99 -30.55
N SER A 118 -1.69 9.59 -31.59
CA SER A 118 -0.92 10.83 -31.52
C SER A 118 -1.75 12.11 -31.32
N THR A 119 -3.04 12.02 -31.57
CA THR A 119 -4.02 13.10 -31.37
C THR A 119 -4.97 12.84 -30.22
N GLY A 120 -4.71 11.79 -29.43
CA GLY A 120 -5.51 11.45 -28.24
C GLY A 120 -5.55 12.60 -27.24
N GLU A 121 -6.68 12.75 -26.56
CA GLU A 121 -6.90 13.81 -25.59
C GLU A 121 -6.08 13.54 -24.31
N VAL A 122 -5.67 14.60 -23.61
CA VAL A 122 -4.87 14.55 -22.38
C VAL A 122 -5.76 14.91 -21.20
N ARG A 123 -5.75 14.09 -20.16
CA ARG A 123 -6.42 14.40 -18.91
C ARG A 123 -5.60 15.39 -18.09
N PRO A 124 -6.15 16.52 -17.66
CA PRO A 124 -5.45 17.45 -16.77
C PRO A 124 -4.98 16.74 -15.48
N GLY A 125 -3.76 17.03 -15.03
CA GLY A 125 -3.19 16.42 -13.82
C GLY A 125 -2.89 14.93 -13.90
N HIS A 126 -2.99 14.30 -15.09
CA HIS A 126 -2.67 12.90 -15.34
C HIS A 126 -1.33 12.75 -16.09
N THR A 127 -0.80 11.54 -16.12
CA THR A 127 0.50 11.24 -16.78
C THR A 127 0.45 11.11 -18.29
N ASP A 128 -0.69 11.33 -18.93
CA ASP A 128 -0.92 11.04 -20.34
C ASP A 128 0.09 11.71 -21.27
N LEU A 129 0.29 13.03 -21.12
CA LEU A 129 1.19 13.80 -21.96
C LEU A 129 2.66 13.47 -21.70
N VAL A 130 3.08 13.52 -20.44
CA VAL A 130 4.49 13.29 -20.07
C VAL A 130 4.96 11.89 -20.42
N LYS A 131 4.09 10.88 -20.28
CA LYS A 131 4.41 9.50 -20.69
C LYS A 131 4.47 9.36 -22.20
N HIS A 132 3.56 10.01 -22.93
CA HIS A 132 3.57 10.00 -24.39
C HIS A 132 4.91 10.50 -24.93
N TYR A 133 5.36 11.67 -24.49
CA TYR A 133 6.63 12.24 -24.94
C TYR A 133 7.83 11.44 -24.44
N LYS A 134 7.85 11.03 -23.17
CA LYS A 134 8.93 10.20 -22.60
C LYS A 134 9.15 8.92 -23.40
N SER A 135 8.08 8.27 -23.84
CA SER A 135 8.10 6.99 -24.55
C SER A 135 8.07 7.16 -26.08
N ARG A 136 8.16 8.37 -26.61
CA ARG A 136 8.04 8.66 -28.06
C ARG A 136 6.76 8.08 -28.66
N GLY A 137 5.67 8.10 -27.93
CA GLY A 137 4.37 7.56 -28.33
C GLY A 137 4.15 6.06 -28.03
N PHE A 138 5.19 5.31 -27.71
CA PHE A 138 5.10 3.88 -27.39
C PHE A 138 4.65 3.64 -25.94
N VAL A 139 3.40 3.91 -25.65
CA VAL A 139 2.81 3.80 -24.31
C VAL A 139 1.39 3.28 -24.38
N ASP A 140 1.02 2.39 -23.46
CA ASP A 140 -0.37 1.96 -23.31
C ASP A 140 -1.20 3.10 -22.66
N PRO A 141 -2.19 3.68 -23.38
CA PRO A 141 -3.03 4.75 -22.86
C PRO A 141 -4.11 4.24 -21.90
N ARG A 142 -4.36 2.93 -21.88
CA ARG A 142 -5.49 2.33 -21.17
C ARG A 142 -5.26 2.35 -19.67
N GLY A 143 -6.19 2.96 -18.91
CA GLY A 143 -6.19 3.00 -17.47
C GLY A 143 -4.93 3.62 -16.82
N GLY A 144 -4.16 4.43 -17.59
CA GLY A 144 -2.88 4.99 -17.16
C GLY A 144 -1.69 4.02 -17.24
N GLY A 145 -1.88 2.84 -17.83
CA GLY A 145 -0.83 1.84 -18.01
C GLY A 145 -0.17 1.45 -16.68
N ARG A 146 1.16 1.48 -16.61
CA ARG A 146 1.94 1.20 -15.40
C ARG A 146 1.76 2.25 -14.28
N SER A 147 1.32 3.48 -14.58
CA SER A 147 1.04 4.52 -13.58
C SER A 147 -0.36 4.37 -12.94
N SER A 148 -1.09 3.33 -13.30
CA SER A 148 -2.36 2.99 -12.64
C SER A 148 -2.16 2.55 -11.21
N TYR A 149 -3.14 2.86 -10.35
CA TYR A 149 -3.16 2.33 -8.98
C TYR A 149 -3.22 0.78 -8.92
N ARG A 150 -3.58 0.11 -10.05
CA ARG A 150 -3.52 -1.36 -10.16
C ARG A 150 -2.09 -1.91 -9.98
N SER A 151 -1.07 -1.14 -10.31
CA SER A 151 0.34 -1.54 -10.09
C SER A 151 0.67 -1.83 -8.62
N THR A 152 -0.11 -1.30 -7.69
CA THR A 152 0.06 -1.54 -6.24
C THR A 152 -0.30 -2.96 -5.80
N ILE A 153 -0.81 -3.81 -6.69
CA ILE A 153 -0.93 -5.26 -6.45
C ILE A 153 0.42 -5.82 -5.99
N SER A 154 1.50 -5.44 -6.67
CA SER A 154 2.86 -5.88 -6.31
C SER A 154 3.26 -5.40 -4.90
N ASP A 155 2.94 -4.16 -4.55
CA ASP A 155 3.22 -3.62 -3.20
C ASP A 155 2.47 -4.44 -2.13
N VAL A 156 1.21 -4.79 -2.40
CA VAL A 156 0.39 -5.55 -1.44
C VAL A 156 0.85 -6.99 -1.30
N ILE A 157 1.26 -7.65 -2.39
CA ILE A 157 1.81 -9.02 -2.32
C ILE A 157 3.10 -9.04 -1.49
N GLY A 158 4.07 -8.18 -1.83
CA GLY A 158 5.32 -8.09 -1.06
C GLY A 158 5.11 -7.65 0.38
N GLY A 159 4.19 -6.70 0.59
CA GLY A 159 3.80 -6.22 1.92
C GLY A 159 3.09 -7.27 2.76
N ALA A 160 2.27 -8.14 2.17
CA ALA A 160 1.63 -9.24 2.86
C ALA A 160 2.68 -10.21 3.42
N LEU A 161 3.67 -10.61 2.61
CA LEU A 161 4.78 -11.46 3.04
C LEU A 161 5.58 -10.81 4.18
N ALA A 162 5.91 -9.51 4.04
CA ALA A 162 6.61 -8.77 5.08
C ALA A 162 5.80 -8.69 6.39
N ARG A 163 4.50 -8.44 6.31
CA ARG A 163 3.60 -8.38 7.47
C ARG A 163 3.48 -9.72 8.18
N LEU A 164 3.37 -10.82 7.43
CA LEU A 164 3.32 -12.17 8.00
C LEU A 164 4.60 -12.48 8.78
N PHE A 165 5.77 -12.18 8.22
CA PHE A 165 7.05 -12.38 8.90
C PHE A 165 7.17 -11.50 10.16
N LEU A 166 6.87 -10.21 10.04
CA LEU A 166 6.96 -9.27 11.15
C LEU A 166 5.99 -9.62 12.29
N ALA A 167 4.79 -10.08 11.94
CA ALA A 167 3.79 -10.52 12.93
C ALA A 167 4.24 -11.79 13.65
N GLU A 168 4.73 -12.80 12.92
CA GLU A 168 5.18 -14.06 13.51
C GLU A 168 6.39 -13.86 14.43
N ARG A 169 7.38 -13.07 14.01
CA ARG A 169 8.65 -12.93 14.73
C ARG A 169 8.65 -11.87 15.84
N PHE A 170 7.87 -10.82 15.69
CA PHE A 170 7.90 -9.65 16.59
C PHE A 170 6.53 -9.26 17.15
N GLY A 171 5.45 -9.87 16.66
CA GLY A 171 4.09 -9.42 16.95
C GLY A 171 3.76 -8.06 16.33
N THR A 172 4.54 -7.61 15.34
CA THR A 172 4.34 -6.31 14.69
C THR A 172 3.10 -6.34 13.83
N VAL A 173 2.22 -5.35 14.01
CA VAL A 173 1.03 -5.13 13.19
C VAL A 173 1.08 -3.74 12.58
N VAL A 174 0.73 -3.62 11.29
CA VAL A 174 0.64 -2.33 10.60
C VAL A 174 -0.81 -2.05 10.26
N LEU A 175 -1.32 -0.94 10.75
CA LEU A 175 -2.70 -0.49 10.64
C LEU A 175 -2.77 0.82 9.87
N SER A 176 -3.93 1.13 9.29
CA SER A 176 -4.18 2.43 8.67
C SER A 176 -5.57 2.94 8.97
N SER A 177 -5.75 4.25 8.93
CA SER A 177 -7.02 4.92 9.14
C SER A 177 -7.11 6.16 8.26
N ILE A 178 -8.23 6.37 7.59
CA ILE A 178 -8.50 7.63 6.90
C ILE A 178 -8.79 8.69 7.97
N CYS A 179 -8.02 9.77 7.99
CA CYS A 179 -8.13 10.82 8.98
C CYS A 179 -8.57 12.18 8.41
N GLN A 180 -8.65 12.32 7.09
CA GLN A 180 -9.19 13.51 6.43
C GLN A 180 -9.71 13.18 5.05
N VAL A 181 -10.84 13.81 4.64
CA VAL A 181 -11.39 13.79 3.28
C VAL A 181 -11.85 15.21 2.94
N GLY A 182 -11.26 15.81 1.90
CA GLY A 182 -11.47 17.22 1.62
C GLY A 182 -11.16 18.09 2.85
N GLU A 183 -12.12 18.89 3.30
CA GLU A 183 -11.98 19.74 4.48
C GLU A 183 -12.36 19.02 5.79
N LEU A 184 -13.08 17.90 5.72
CA LEU A 184 -13.48 17.13 6.89
C LEU A 184 -12.28 16.41 7.50
N LYS A 185 -12.08 16.58 8.81
CA LYS A 185 -11.03 15.92 9.58
C LYS A 185 -11.63 15.07 10.68
N ALA A 186 -11.04 13.90 10.92
CA ALA A 186 -11.36 13.05 12.04
C ALA A 186 -11.02 13.76 13.36
N SER A 187 -11.88 13.63 14.36
CA SER A 187 -11.68 14.14 15.71
C SER A 187 -10.76 13.22 16.53
N ARG A 188 -10.70 11.95 16.17
CA ARG A 188 -9.88 10.91 16.79
C ARG A 188 -8.98 10.26 15.74
N THR A 189 -7.67 10.20 16.00
CA THR A 189 -6.68 9.57 15.12
C THR A 189 -6.36 8.14 15.54
N LEU A 190 -5.81 7.36 14.60
CA LEU A 190 -5.36 5.99 14.89
C LEU A 190 -4.20 5.99 15.88
N ALA A 191 -3.27 6.96 15.79
CA ALA A 191 -2.16 7.09 16.74
C ALA A 191 -2.68 7.31 18.16
N GLN A 192 -3.65 8.22 18.36
CA GLN A 192 -4.29 8.45 19.67
C GLN A 192 -5.01 7.20 20.19
N ARG A 193 -5.68 6.44 19.31
CA ARG A 193 -6.35 5.19 19.69
C ARG A 193 -5.37 4.11 20.12
N VAL A 194 -4.24 4.01 19.42
CA VAL A 194 -3.12 3.10 19.74
C VAL A 194 -2.49 3.52 21.06
N GLU A 195 -2.18 4.79 21.25
CA GLU A 195 -1.59 5.33 22.48
C GLU A 195 -2.48 5.05 23.71
N ALA A 196 -3.79 5.26 23.59
CA ALA A 196 -4.75 4.96 24.65
C ALA A 196 -4.82 3.47 25.03
N ALA A 197 -4.50 2.56 24.09
CA ALA A 197 -4.52 1.12 24.32
C ALA A 197 -3.16 0.54 24.76
N ALA A 198 -2.05 1.14 24.32
CA ALA A 198 -0.69 0.60 24.50
C ALA A 198 -0.08 0.84 25.88
N GLY A 199 -0.62 1.77 26.66
CA GLY A 199 0.00 2.16 27.92
C GLY A 199 1.44 2.67 27.77
N ALA A 200 2.18 2.74 28.87
CA ALA A 200 3.54 3.31 28.91
C ALA A 200 4.60 2.55 28.08
N ALA A 201 4.36 1.30 27.74
CA ALA A 201 5.31 0.47 26.99
C ALA A 201 5.20 0.63 25.46
N GLY A 202 4.24 1.37 24.95
CA GLY A 202 4.02 1.54 23.51
C GLY A 202 3.63 0.24 22.75
N ARG A 203 3.30 -0.84 23.49
CA ARG A 203 2.98 -2.16 22.92
C ARG A 203 1.51 -2.50 23.11
N LEU A 204 0.95 -3.18 22.11
CA LEU A 204 -0.40 -3.73 22.15
C LEU A 204 -0.36 -5.25 22.30
N ASP A 205 -1.26 -5.79 23.09
CA ASP A 205 -1.54 -7.23 23.08
C ASP A 205 -2.47 -7.59 21.90
N ALA A 206 -2.67 -8.89 21.69
CA ALA A 206 -3.47 -9.38 20.58
C ALA A 206 -4.95 -8.94 20.68
N SER A 207 -5.49 -8.79 21.90
CA SER A 207 -6.88 -8.39 22.12
C SER A 207 -7.09 -6.91 21.77
N ALA A 208 -6.15 -6.04 22.14
CA ALA A 208 -6.18 -4.63 21.79
C ALA A 208 -6.03 -4.41 20.27
N VAL A 209 -5.16 -5.18 19.62
CA VAL A 209 -5.03 -5.16 18.15
C VAL A 209 -6.36 -5.57 17.50
N ALA A 210 -6.95 -6.70 17.92
CA ALA A 210 -8.20 -7.19 17.36
C ALA A 210 -9.36 -6.19 17.56
N ALA A 211 -9.41 -5.50 18.70
CA ALA A 211 -10.42 -4.47 18.94
C ALA A 211 -10.28 -3.29 17.97
N ILE A 212 -9.04 -2.81 17.73
CA ILE A 212 -8.79 -1.71 16.78
C ILE A 212 -9.13 -2.15 15.35
N GLU A 213 -8.75 -3.36 14.94
CA GLU A 213 -9.09 -3.90 13.63
C GLU A 213 -10.61 -4.02 13.43
N ALA A 214 -11.35 -4.43 14.46
CA ALA A 214 -12.80 -4.50 14.42
C ALA A 214 -13.45 -3.10 14.29
N GLU A 215 -12.98 -2.10 15.03
CA GLU A 215 -13.43 -0.71 14.88
C GLU A 215 -13.22 -0.21 13.43
N LEU A 216 -12.02 -0.42 12.86
CA LEU A 216 -11.69 -0.02 11.49
C LEU A 216 -12.52 -0.76 10.42
N ALA A 217 -12.76 -2.06 10.62
CA ALA A 217 -13.54 -2.87 9.67
C ALA A 217 -15.04 -2.54 9.70
N GLY A 218 -15.56 -2.13 10.85
CA GLY A 218 -16.97 -1.75 11.02
C GLY A 218 -17.34 -0.36 10.49
N ALA A 219 -16.36 0.48 10.16
CA ALA A 219 -16.60 1.84 9.70
C ALA A 219 -17.02 1.92 8.22
N GLU A 220 -17.81 2.93 7.87
CA GLU A 220 -18.30 3.21 6.50
C GLU A 220 -17.17 3.33 5.46
N ILE A 221 -16.14 4.10 5.83
CA ILE A 221 -14.82 4.10 5.23
C ILE A 221 -13.83 3.67 6.30
N HIS A 222 -12.67 3.14 5.91
CA HIS A 222 -11.68 2.58 6.83
C HIS A 222 -11.09 3.67 7.77
N SER A 223 -11.83 4.04 8.81
CA SER A 223 -11.48 5.09 9.78
C SER A 223 -11.77 4.66 11.21
N ILE A 224 -10.91 5.08 12.13
CA ILE A 224 -11.07 4.85 13.58
C ILE A 224 -12.12 5.77 14.21
N ASP A 225 -12.52 6.81 13.51
CA ASP A 225 -13.56 7.77 13.90
C ASP A 225 -14.84 7.47 13.09
N GLY A 226 -15.81 6.83 13.73
CA GLY A 226 -17.04 6.38 13.08
C GLY A 226 -17.92 7.53 12.58
N ASP A 227 -18.04 8.62 13.33
CA ASP A 227 -18.85 9.79 12.96
C ASP A 227 -18.24 10.49 11.74
N PHE A 228 -16.92 10.67 11.76
CA PHE A 228 -16.18 11.17 10.60
C PHE A 228 -16.35 10.23 9.40
N ALA A 229 -16.31 8.92 9.60
CA ALA A 229 -16.43 7.94 8.51
C ALA A 229 -17.76 8.09 7.76
N VAL A 230 -18.87 8.30 8.47
CA VAL A 230 -20.20 8.52 7.89
C VAL A 230 -20.23 9.85 7.13
N ALA A 231 -19.84 10.95 7.76
CA ALA A 231 -19.84 12.28 7.14
C ALA A 231 -18.96 12.35 5.89
N ALA A 232 -17.76 11.74 5.94
CA ALA A 232 -16.84 11.65 4.80
C ALA A 232 -17.40 10.78 3.67
N GLY A 233 -18.09 9.69 3.99
CA GLY A 233 -18.81 8.85 3.03
C GLY A 233 -19.87 9.63 2.25
N ASP A 234 -20.68 10.42 2.96
CA ASP A 234 -21.70 11.27 2.34
C ASP A 234 -21.08 12.39 1.48
N LEU A 235 -20.00 13.02 1.93
CA LEU A 235 -19.26 14.02 1.15
C LEU A 235 -18.71 13.42 -0.14
N ILE A 236 -18.09 12.22 -0.08
CA ILE A 236 -17.57 11.53 -1.28
C ILE A 236 -18.70 11.22 -2.25
N LYS A 237 -19.86 10.78 -1.77
CA LYS A 237 -21.04 10.49 -2.58
C LYS A 237 -21.57 11.74 -3.27
N ALA A 238 -21.71 12.86 -2.55
CA ALA A 238 -22.15 14.14 -3.09
C ALA A 238 -21.20 14.64 -4.18
N THR A 239 -19.88 14.63 -3.92
CA THR A 239 -18.85 15.02 -4.88
C THR A 239 -18.84 14.15 -6.14
N ARG A 240 -19.07 12.85 -6.00
CA ARG A 240 -19.20 11.95 -7.16
C ARG A 240 -20.41 12.29 -8.03
N ILE A 241 -21.56 12.65 -7.41
CA ILE A 241 -22.76 13.07 -8.15
C ILE A 241 -22.49 14.36 -8.93
N ASP A 242 -21.72 15.27 -8.34
CA ASP A 242 -21.30 16.53 -8.94
C ASP A 242 -20.21 16.36 -10.03
N GLY A 243 -19.76 15.14 -10.27
CA GLY A 243 -18.78 14.79 -11.30
C GLY A 243 -17.34 15.16 -10.96
N ASP A 244 -17.04 15.34 -9.69
CA ASP A 244 -15.72 15.77 -9.18
C ASP A 244 -15.08 14.70 -8.29
N SER A 245 -13.93 15.02 -7.66
CA SER A 245 -13.16 14.14 -6.80
C SER A 245 -12.57 14.86 -5.61
N LEU A 246 -12.23 14.11 -4.56
CA LEU A 246 -11.67 14.61 -3.31
C LEU A 246 -10.29 14.01 -3.02
N GLY A 247 -9.45 14.82 -2.41
CA GLY A 247 -8.22 14.37 -1.73
C GLY A 247 -8.54 13.75 -0.39
N ALA A 248 -7.57 13.01 0.15
CA ALA A 248 -7.68 12.43 1.49
C ALA A 248 -6.31 12.37 2.18
N ALA A 249 -6.32 12.34 3.51
CA ALA A 249 -5.17 11.93 4.29
C ALA A 249 -5.43 10.59 4.99
N VAL A 250 -4.42 9.74 4.96
CA VAL A 250 -4.44 8.42 5.59
C VAL A 250 -3.30 8.35 6.59
N GLU A 251 -3.63 8.00 7.82
CA GLU A 251 -2.65 7.72 8.86
C GLU A 251 -2.26 6.23 8.79
N VAL A 252 -0.97 5.93 8.97
CA VAL A 252 -0.44 4.57 9.04
C VAL A 252 0.35 4.42 10.33
N VAL A 253 0.00 3.43 11.13
CA VAL A 253 0.63 3.16 12.41
C VAL A 253 1.11 1.72 12.45
N ALA A 254 2.42 1.51 12.67
CA ALA A 254 2.97 0.19 12.97
C ALA A 254 3.19 0.07 14.48
N VAL A 255 2.63 -0.96 15.08
CA VAL A 255 2.74 -1.26 16.53
C VAL A 255 3.63 -2.47 16.77
N ASN A 256 4.13 -2.63 17.99
CA ASN A 256 5.03 -3.72 18.36
C ASN A 256 6.29 -3.78 17.48
N VAL A 257 6.79 -2.62 17.09
CA VAL A 257 7.94 -2.50 16.21
C VAL A 257 9.20 -2.97 16.94
N PRO A 258 10.04 -3.84 16.34
CA PRO A 258 11.33 -4.17 16.93
C PRO A 258 12.21 -2.90 16.97
N PRO A 259 12.85 -2.59 18.12
CA PRO A 259 13.80 -1.49 18.19
C PRO A 259 15.08 -1.80 17.42
N LEU A 260 15.91 -0.79 17.16
CA LEU A 260 17.24 -0.87 16.56
C LEU A 260 17.26 -1.21 15.07
N ALA A 261 16.12 -1.20 14.38
CA ALA A 261 16.06 -1.37 12.93
C ALA A 261 16.30 -0.04 12.21
N GLY A 262 17.17 -0.03 11.21
CA GLY A 262 17.56 1.15 10.44
C GLY A 262 18.91 1.73 10.87
N ASP A 263 19.37 2.71 10.09
CA ASP A 263 20.68 3.35 10.24
C ASP A 263 20.55 4.87 10.07
N PRO A 264 21.56 5.66 10.47
CA PRO A 264 21.60 7.09 10.23
C PRO A 264 21.75 7.43 8.73
N LEU A 265 21.35 8.64 8.35
CA LEU A 265 21.57 9.26 7.04
C LEU A 265 21.06 8.41 5.86
N TYR A 266 21.95 7.87 5.04
CA TYR A 266 21.65 7.27 3.73
C TYR A 266 20.84 5.98 3.80
N GLN A 267 21.00 5.19 4.85
CA GLN A 267 20.23 3.96 5.10
C GLN A 267 19.13 4.16 6.15
N SER A 268 18.85 5.40 6.48
CA SER A 268 17.81 5.78 7.44
C SER A 268 16.46 5.15 7.06
N LEU A 269 15.87 4.44 8.00
CA LEU A 269 14.54 3.88 7.81
C LEU A 269 13.50 4.98 7.57
N LYS A 270 13.69 6.17 8.17
CA LYS A 270 12.86 7.35 7.89
C LYS A 270 12.88 7.72 6.42
N VAL A 271 14.08 7.82 5.80
CA VAL A 271 14.22 8.16 4.37
C VAL A 271 13.57 7.09 3.50
N ARG A 272 13.78 5.81 3.81
CA ARG A 272 13.21 4.69 3.05
C ARG A 272 11.69 4.68 3.11
N ILE A 273 11.09 4.76 4.31
CA ILE A 273 9.62 4.76 4.45
C ILE A 273 9.02 6.01 3.82
N MET A 274 9.52 7.22 4.12
CA MET A 274 8.97 8.46 3.56
C MET A 274 9.11 8.48 2.04
N GLY A 275 10.24 8.02 1.49
CA GLY A 275 10.45 7.89 0.05
C GLY A 275 9.54 6.85 -0.59
N SER A 276 9.35 5.70 0.05
CA SER A 276 8.43 4.65 -0.40
C SER A 276 6.99 5.14 -0.42
N LEU A 277 6.54 5.79 0.65
CA LEU A 277 5.19 6.36 0.75
C LEU A 277 4.98 7.51 -0.24
N GLY A 278 5.93 8.46 -0.30
CA GLY A 278 5.87 9.62 -1.19
C GLY A 278 5.96 9.26 -2.67
N GLY A 279 6.63 8.15 -3.01
CA GLY A 279 6.71 7.61 -4.36
C GLY A 279 5.45 6.91 -4.86
N LEU A 280 4.43 6.74 -4.01
CA LEU A 280 3.14 6.17 -4.43
C LEU A 280 2.38 7.19 -5.29
N ASN A 281 1.80 6.70 -6.41
CA ASN A 281 0.99 7.54 -7.28
C ASN A 281 -0.14 8.25 -6.51
N ALA A 282 -0.37 9.52 -6.81
CA ALA A 282 -1.31 10.45 -6.18
C ALA A 282 -0.92 10.96 -4.78
N VAL A 283 0.14 10.47 -4.16
CA VAL A 283 0.67 11.06 -2.93
C VAL A 283 1.35 12.40 -3.24
N GLN A 284 1.10 13.41 -2.40
CA GLN A 284 1.70 14.74 -2.51
C GLN A 284 2.40 15.18 -1.21
N GLY A 285 2.13 14.52 -0.10
CA GLY A 285 2.75 14.83 1.19
C GLY A 285 2.87 13.61 2.08
N VAL A 286 3.95 13.56 2.86
CA VAL A 286 4.19 12.55 3.89
C VAL A 286 4.74 13.23 5.13
N GLU A 287 4.14 12.94 6.26
CA GLU A 287 4.59 13.41 7.58
C GLU A 287 4.91 12.22 8.47
N ILE A 288 5.79 12.44 9.46
CA ILE A 288 6.15 11.45 10.47
C ILE A 288 5.90 12.06 11.86
N GLY A 289 5.35 11.28 12.79
CA GLY A 289 5.06 11.69 14.15
C GLY A 289 4.20 12.94 14.20
N ALA A 290 4.64 13.98 14.89
CA ALA A 290 3.94 15.25 14.97
C ALA A 290 3.93 16.05 13.65
N GLY A 291 4.69 15.62 12.62
CA GLY A 291 4.68 16.25 11.30
C GLY A 291 5.07 17.71 11.31
N PHE A 292 4.36 18.55 10.55
CA PHE A 292 4.61 19.98 10.47
C PHE A 292 4.28 20.77 11.75
N GLU A 293 3.55 20.17 12.69
CA GLU A 293 3.24 20.81 13.98
C GLU A 293 4.51 21.11 14.80
N VAL A 294 5.60 20.36 14.57
CA VAL A 294 6.90 20.58 15.25
C VAL A 294 7.47 21.97 15.03
N VAL A 295 7.12 22.64 13.93
CA VAL A 295 7.63 23.98 13.59
C VAL A 295 7.17 25.03 14.60
N ALA A 296 5.98 24.84 15.21
CA ALA A 296 5.44 25.73 16.22
C ALA A 296 5.88 25.38 17.65
N ARG A 297 6.56 24.23 17.86
CA ARG A 297 6.94 23.74 19.19
C ARG A 297 8.35 24.19 19.58
N ARG A 298 8.56 24.39 20.88
CA ARG A 298 9.90 24.49 21.45
C ARG A 298 10.52 23.10 21.65
N GLY A 299 11.84 23.03 21.70
CA GLY A 299 12.53 21.74 21.91
C GLY A 299 12.07 21.02 23.19
N SER A 300 11.84 21.76 24.28
CA SER A 300 11.30 21.22 25.54
C SER A 300 9.89 20.63 25.45
N GLU A 301 9.12 21.07 24.45
CA GLU A 301 7.75 20.60 24.20
C GLU A 301 7.72 19.44 23.20
N ASN A 302 8.71 19.40 22.30
CA ASN A 302 8.77 18.41 21.23
C ASN A 302 9.56 17.15 21.60
N ASN A 303 10.53 17.27 22.52
CA ASN A 303 11.37 16.14 22.91
C ASN A 303 10.56 15.07 23.60
N ASP A 304 10.80 13.80 23.24
CA ASP A 304 10.16 12.64 23.89
C ASP A 304 10.94 12.27 25.17
N PRO A 305 10.41 12.52 26.39
CA PRO A 305 11.12 12.23 27.62
C PRO A 305 11.37 10.73 27.80
N LEU A 306 12.52 10.37 28.39
CA LEU A 306 12.92 9.02 28.67
C LEU A 306 12.88 8.72 30.16
N ARG A 307 12.41 7.52 30.50
CA ARG A 307 12.47 6.91 31.84
C ARG A 307 13.01 5.48 31.71
N GLN A 308 13.27 4.82 32.80
CA GLN A 308 13.64 3.41 32.80
C GLN A 308 12.58 2.52 32.14
N SER A 309 11.30 2.92 32.20
CA SER A 309 10.18 2.23 31.56
C SER A 309 10.07 2.49 30.04
N GLY A 310 10.88 3.38 29.46
CA GLY A 310 10.86 3.76 28.05
C GLY A 310 10.49 5.22 27.78
N TYR A 311 10.14 5.50 26.54
CA TYR A 311 9.70 6.83 26.09
C TYR A 311 8.31 7.17 26.67
N GLN A 312 8.13 8.42 27.08
CA GLN A 312 6.88 8.89 27.71
C GLN A 312 5.95 9.58 26.69
N SER A 313 6.42 9.86 25.49
CA SER A 313 5.68 10.40 24.35
C SER A 313 6.29 9.89 23.05
N ASN A 314 5.68 10.22 21.92
CA ASN A 314 6.09 9.73 20.59
C ASN A 314 6.00 10.82 19.51
N SER A 315 6.45 12.04 19.82
CA SER A 315 6.46 13.17 18.87
C SER A 315 7.30 12.85 17.62
N HIS A 316 8.35 12.04 17.78
CA HIS A 316 9.24 11.62 16.69
C HIS A 316 8.66 10.47 15.82
N GLY A 317 7.46 9.94 16.17
CA GLY A 317 6.81 8.88 15.40
C GLY A 317 7.59 7.57 15.33
N GLY A 318 8.26 7.20 16.46
CA GLY A 318 8.96 5.92 16.60
C GLY A 318 10.35 5.84 15.96
N LEU A 319 10.85 6.94 15.37
CA LEU A 319 12.16 6.98 14.69
C LEU A 319 13.02 8.14 15.21
N ILE A 320 14.18 7.82 15.75
CA ILE A 320 15.21 8.78 16.15
C ILE A 320 16.51 8.44 15.45
N GLY A 321 17.13 9.42 14.80
CA GLY A 321 18.35 9.21 14.01
C GLY A 321 18.17 8.23 12.83
N GLY A 322 16.95 7.94 12.42
CA GLY A 322 16.65 6.98 11.35
C GLY A 322 16.50 5.53 11.81
N ILE A 323 16.54 5.30 13.12
CA ILE A 323 16.52 3.99 13.80
C ILE A 323 15.23 3.88 14.61
N THR A 324 14.61 2.70 14.63
CA THR A 324 13.39 2.44 15.42
C THR A 324 13.69 2.46 16.92
N THR A 325 12.80 3.08 17.69
CA THR A 325 12.88 3.18 19.15
C THR A 325 12.13 2.09 19.89
N GLY A 326 11.30 1.31 19.20
CA GLY A 326 10.34 0.37 19.80
C GLY A 326 8.94 1.00 20.02
N MET A 327 8.84 2.34 20.00
CA MET A 327 7.55 3.02 19.98
C MET A 327 6.83 2.83 18.64
N PRO A 328 5.50 3.02 18.56
CA PRO A 328 4.77 2.93 17.30
C PRO A 328 5.36 3.83 16.21
N LEU A 329 5.51 3.29 14.99
CA LEU A 329 5.81 4.12 13.83
C LEU A 329 4.53 4.82 13.40
N VAL A 330 4.56 6.14 13.26
CA VAL A 330 3.39 6.95 12.90
C VAL A 330 3.70 7.79 11.66
N PHE A 331 2.93 7.59 10.58
CA PHE A 331 3.02 8.37 9.36
C PHE A 331 1.64 8.88 8.95
N ARG A 332 1.58 10.08 8.34
CA ARG A 332 0.39 10.64 7.71
C ARG A 332 0.69 10.94 6.25
N VAL A 333 -0.18 10.47 5.33
CA VAL A 333 0.04 10.50 3.89
C VAL A 333 -1.12 11.19 3.20
N GLY A 334 -0.82 12.29 2.51
CA GLY A 334 -1.79 13.10 1.78
C GLY A 334 -1.88 12.72 0.32
N PHE A 335 -3.09 12.42 -0.13
CA PHE A 335 -3.43 12.09 -1.52
C PHE A 335 -4.13 13.26 -2.18
N LYS A 336 -3.70 13.64 -3.38
CA LYS A 336 -4.43 14.59 -4.21
C LYS A 336 -5.76 14.01 -4.69
N PRO A 337 -6.73 14.85 -5.07
CA PRO A 337 -7.93 14.42 -5.78
C PRO A 337 -7.58 13.63 -7.05
N THR A 338 -8.44 12.70 -7.44
CA THR A 338 -8.28 11.92 -8.67
C THR A 338 -8.39 12.85 -9.88
N SER A 339 -7.40 12.82 -10.77
CA SER A 339 -7.33 13.72 -11.94
C SER A 339 -8.42 13.47 -12.98
N THR A 340 -9.03 12.29 -12.99
CA THR A 340 -10.05 11.92 -13.97
C THR A 340 -11.42 12.20 -13.39
N ILE A 341 -12.04 13.32 -13.83
CA ILE A 341 -13.35 13.80 -13.42
C ILE A 341 -14.23 14.02 -14.67
N THR A 342 -15.55 14.14 -14.47
CA THR A 342 -16.51 14.35 -15.57
C THR A 342 -16.80 15.81 -15.84
N ARG A 343 -16.37 16.73 -14.98
CA ARG A 343 -16.48 18.17 -15.22
C ARG A 343 -15.59 18.59 -16.40
N PRO A 344 -16.08 19.49 -17.28
CA PRO A 344 -15.25 20.06 -18.34
C PRO A 344 -14.02 20.77 -17.78
N GLN A 345 -12.88 20.62 -18.46
CA GLN A 345 -11.60 21.21 -18.07
C GLN A 345 -10.82 21.66 -19.30
N GLN A 346 -10.01 22.70 -19.17
CA GLN A 346 -9.07 23.07 -20.22
C GLN A 346 -7.95 22.05 -20.30
N SER A 347 -7.59 21.64 -21.51
CA SER A 347 -6.52 20.68 -21.78
C SER A 347 -5.99 20.81 -23.21
N VAL A 348 -5.16 19.83 -23.59
CA VAL A 348 -4.63 19.72 -24.96
C VAL A 348 -4.80 18.28 -25.47
N ARG A 349 -4.65 18.12 -26.77
CA ARG A 349 -4.35 16.83 -27.38
C ARG A 349 -2.85 16.52 -27.26
N LYS A 350 -2.44 15.31 -27.54
CA LYS A 350 -0.99 14.94 -27.51
C LYS A 350 -0.14 15.70 -28.54
N ASN A 351 -0.76 16.24 -29.60
CA ASN A 351 -0.14 17.14 -30.56
C ASN A 351 -0.15 18.63 -30.13
N LEU A 352 -0.52 18.91 -28.88
CA LEU A 352 -0.59 20.24 -28.25
C LEU A 352 -1.71 21.15 -28.79
N GLU A 353 -2.66 20.62 -29.53
CA GLU A 353 -3.90 21.34 -29.89
C GLU A 353 -4.72 21.59 -28.64
N GLU A 354 -5.09 22.85 -28.36
CA GLU A 354 -5.94 23.22 -27.22
C GLU A 354 -7.36 22.71 -27.37
N ILE A 355 -7.90 22.16 -26.29
CA ILE A 355 -9.27 21.63 -26.26
C ILE A 355 -9.98 21.94 -24.94
N GLU A 356 -11.28 21.97 -24.97
CA GLU A 356 -12.09 21.76 -23.78
C GLU A 356 -12.28 20.26 -23.60
N PHE A 357 -11.60 19.71 -22.57
CA PHE A 357 -11.63 18.29 -22.26
C PHE A 357 -12.88 17.95 -21.47
N GLN A 358 -13.61 16.95 -21.93
CA GLN A 358 -14.66 16.31 -21.16
C GLN A 358 -14.55 14.80 -21.27
N LEU A 359 -14.54 14.13 -20.12
CA LEU A 359 -14.50 12.68 -20.07
C LEU A 359 -15.80 12.10 -20.63
N ARG A 360 -15.70 11.29 -21.68
CA ARG A 360 -16.88 10.69 -22.34
C ARG A 360 -17.34 9.41 -21.67
N LYS A 361 -16.38 8.58 -21.24
CA LYS A 361 -16.62 7.29 -20.56
C LYS A 361 -15.48 7.00 -19.58
N GLY A 362 -15.79 6.27 -18.51
CA GLY A 362 -14.78 5.80 -17.56
C GLY A 362 -15.37 5.51 -16.18
N ARG A 363 -14.62 4.74 -15.40
CA ARG A 363 -14.94 4.40 -14.01
C ARG A 363 -13.77 4.84 -13.15
N HIS A 364 -13.99 5.85 -12.30
CA HIS A 364 -12.93 6.47 -11.52
C HIS A 364 -13.24 6.41 -10.03
N ASP A 365 -12.18 6.46 -9.21
CA ASP A 365 -12.32 6.63 -7.78
C ASP A 365 -12.67 8.10 -7.49
N PRO A 366 -13.79 8.43 -6.85
CA PRO A 366 -14.05 9.80 -6.39
C PRO A 366 -13.10 10.24 -5.28
N CYS A 367 -12.54 9.30 -4.55
CA CYS A 367 -11.51 9.51 -3.54
C CYS A 367 -10.61 8.27 -3.44
N VAL A 368 -9.35 8.37 -3.88
CA VAL A 368 -8.42 7.23 -3.90
C VAL A 368 -8.03 6.78 -2.49
N GLY A 369 -8.08 7.67 -1.51
CA GLY A 369 -7.78 7.38 -0.10
C GLY A 369 -8.59 6.23 0.48
N VAL A 370 -9.84 6.03 0.00
CA VAL A 370 -10.75 4.98 0.50
C VAL A 370 -10.14 3.57 0.43
N ARG A 371 -9.23 3.31 -0.50
CA ARG A 371 -8.57 2.00 -0.65
C ARG A 371 -7.05 2.06 -0.60
N ALA A 372 -6.49 3.20 -0.18
CA ALA A 372 -5.05 3.40 -0.16
C ALA A 372 -4.38 2.75 1.06
N GLY A 373 -5.07 2.62 2.17
CA GLY A 373 -4.51 2.21 3.46
C GLY A 373 -3.67 0.95 3.38
N VAL A 374 -4.21 -0.14 2.83
CA VAL A 374 -3.49 -1.42 2.74
C VAL A 374 -2.21 -1.34 1.89
N THR A 375 -2.15 -0.46 0.89
CA THR A 375 -0.94 -0.23 0.10
C THR A 375 0.13 0.50 0.93
N LEU A 376 -0.29 1.49 1.71
CA LEU A 376 0.60 2.21 2.63
C LEU A 376 1.14 1.29 3.72
N GLU A 377 0.26 0.50 4.36
CA GLU A 377 0.64 -0.54 5.33
C GLU A 377 1.70 -1.49 4.75
N SER A 378 1.50 -1.92 3.50
CA SER A 378 2.40 -2.82 2.78
C SER A 378 3.77 -2.20 2.57
N ARG A 379 3.84 -0.93 2.16
CA ARG A 379 5.10 -0.20 1.94
C ARG A 379 5.87 0.02 3.23
N VAL A 380 5.18 0.36 4.33
CA VAL A 380 5.81 0.47 5.65
C VAL A 380 6.37 -0.87 6.09
N ALA A 381 5.61 -1.96 5.94
CA ALA A 381 6.05 -3.30 6.33
C ALA A 381 7.28 -3.79 5.54
N ILE A 382 7.33 -3.53 4.22
CA ILE A 382 8.46 -3.88 3.36
C ILE A 382 9.73 -3.17 3.84
N GLU A 383 9.67 -1.87 4.05
CA GLU A 383 10.86 -1.10 4.46
C GLU A 383 11.29 -1.44 5.89
N LEU A 384 10.34 -1.69 6.79
CA LEU A 384 10.64 -2.13 8.14
C LEU A 384 11.32 -3.52 8.13
N LEU A 385 10.80 -4.49 7.36
CA LEU A 385 11.41 -5.80 7.24
C LEU A 385 12.82 -5.72 6.63
N ASN A 386 13.01 -4.92 5.58
CA ASN A 386 14.32 -4.68 5.00
C ASN A 386 15.32 -4.18 6.06
N ALA A 387 14.92 -3.22 6.89
CA ALA A 387 15.76 -2.69 7.95
C ALA A 387 16.08 -3.73 9.04
N VAL A 388 15.10 -4.55 9.41
CA VAL A 388 15.28 -5.66 10.36
C VAL A 388 16.27 -6.68 9.83
N LEU A 389 16.15 -7.09 8.57
CA LEU A 389 17.06 -8.06 7.95
C LEU A 389 18.49 -7.49 7.79
N MET A 390 18.62 -6.22 7.43
CA MET A 390 19.93 -5.53 7.40
C MET A 390 20.57 -5.45 8.77
N HIS A 391 19.81 -5.16 9.83
CA HIS A 391 20.30 -5.19 11.19
C HIS A 391 20.78 -6.59 11.59
N ALA A 392 20.03 -7.65 11.25
CA ALA A 392 20.43 -9.02 11.48
C ALA A 392 21.74 -9.36 10.74
N ALA A 393 21.87 -8.94 9.47
CA ALA A 393 23.07 -9.16 8.67
C ALA A 393 24.32 -8.45 9.22
N SER A 394 24.20 -7.39 10.02
CA SER A 394 25.32 -6.73 10.69
C SER A 394 25.88 -7.50 11.90
N ARG A 395 25.23 -8.59 12.30
CA ARG A 395 25.59 -9.43 13.47
C ARG A 395 26.05 -10.83 13.09
N VAL A 396 26.64 -10.96 11.92
CA VAL A 396 27.15 -12.23 11.40
C VAL A 396 28.30 -12.75 12.29
N THR A 397 28.23 -14.01 12.63
CA THR A 397 29.25 -14.71 13.42
C THR A 397 29.80 -15.92 12.66
N PRO A 398 30.98 -16.48 13.01
CA PRO A 398 31.47 -17.69 12.40
C PRO A 398 30.53 -18.89 12.55
N ASP A 399 29.66 -18.92 13.55
CA ASP A 399 28.69 -19.99 13.77
C ASP A 399 27.58 -20.01 12.71
N ASP A 400 27.30 -18.88 12.09
CA ASP A 400 26.33 -18.76 11.00
C ASP A 400 26.80 -19.44 9.68
N PHE A 401 28.10 -19.84 9.63
CA PHE A 401 28.74 -20.43 8.45
C PHE A 401 29.25 -21.86 8.71
N ARG A 402 28.70 -22.55 9.69
CA ARG A 402 29.04 -23.94 9.96
C ARG A 402 28.16 -24.87 9.13
N LEU A 403 28.79 -25.78 8.38
CA LEU A 403 28.08 -26.83 7.63
C LEU A 403 27.86 -28.08 8.49
N PHE A 404 28.79 -28.33 9.44
CA PHE A 404 28.69 -29.44 10.37
C PHE A 404 28.71 -28.92 11.80
N PRO A 405 28.03 -29.57 12.79
CA PRO A 405 27.95 -29.15 14.16
C PRO A 405 29.30 -29.12 14.87
#